data_1765cb3aee2ce06a90969c7b0e91a292
#
_entry.id   1765cb3aee2ce06a90969c7b0e91a292
#
_cell.length_a   1.000
_cell.length_b   1.000
_cell.length_c   1.000
_cell.angle_alpha   90.00
_cell.angle_beta   90.00
_cell.angle_gamma   90.00
#
_symmetry.space_group_name_H-M   'P 1'
#
loop_
_entity.id
_entity.type
_entity.pdbx_description
1 polymer ?
#
loop_
_entity_poly.entity_id
_entity_poly.type
_entity_poly.pdbx_seq_one_letter_code
_entity_poly.pdbx_strand_id
1 'polypeptide(L)'
;MNDLDFLVRKDRLTETELREVTGAPLTDGRVRLAIDRFSFTANNVSYAAAGDTLNYWAFFPAPEGWGRIPVWGFATVVESAHPDLATGERIWGYYPMSTHVVLEPERVSRHGFFDGALHRKPLFAIYNQYSRCSVDSWHTDGWEDVEALLRPLFATSWLVDDFLADQAFYGADTLLLSSASSKTAYGTAVQLRRRAGMDVVGLTSAANVAFCESLGCYSRVLTYAQLDRVAADAASVYIDFAGNADLRSAIHTRFANLKYDCAVGATHIDQRGSAKGLPGPRVAFFFAPAQAAKRIGEWGEAGLMGRIVADWKTFSRQVMSPPAPWLTIEQHRGPDAVQAIYAQVLAGGGDPRVGHMLTLARSLSDLGDDAR
;
A
#
# COMPACT_ATOMS: atom_id res chain seq x y z
N MET A 1 19.02 21.55 -13.53
CA MET A 1 18.18 21.36 -12.33
C MET A 1 18.79 20.21 -11.56
N ASN A 2 19.05 20.33 -10.29
CA ASN A 2 19.57 19.23 -9.48
C ASN A 2 18.39 18.44 -8.94
N ASP A 3 18.28 17.18 -9.34
CA ASP A 3 17.30 16.25 -8.78
C ASP A 3 17.74 15.90 -7.35
N LEU A 4 16.79 15.60 -6.48
CA LEU A 4 17.07 15.21 -5.10
C LEU A 4 16.52 13.80 -4.83
N ASP A 5 17.36 12.93 -4.30
CA ASP A 5 17.03 11.57 -3.89
C ASP A 5 17.03 11.46 -2.36
N PHE A 6 16.03 10.79 -1.80
CA PHE A 6 16.04 10.32 -0.43
C PHE A 6 16.49 8.86 -0.39
N LEU A 7 17.66 8.61 0.15
CA LEU A 7 18.28 7.29 0.23
C LEU A 7 18.24 6.75 1.66
N VAL A 8 18.13 5.43 1.79
CA VAL A 8 18.20 4.72 3.07
C VAL A 8 19.25 3.63 3.02
N ARG A 9 19.96 3.37 4.12
CA ARG A 9 20.86 2.22 4.23
C ARG A 9 20.04 0.92 4.28
N LYS A 10 20.34 -0.03 3.39
CA LYS A 10 19.61 -1.31 3.33
C LYS A 10 19.74 -2.14 4.59
N ASP A 11 20.91 -2.09 5.23
CA ASP A 11 21.24 -2.80 6.47
C ASP A 11 20.84 -2.04 7.75
N ARG A 12 20.52 -0.74 7.62
CA ARG A 12 20.16 0.12 8.77
C ARG A 12 19.20 1.22 8.32
N LEU A 13 17.92 0.92 8.29
CA LEU A 13 16.87 1.83 7.80
C LEU A 13 16.80 3.17 8.54
N THR A 14 17.37 3.29 9.73
CA THR A 14 17.48 4.56 10.48
C THR A 14 18.52 5.54 9.92
N GLU A 15 19.41 5.06 9.05
CA GLU A 15 20.44 5.88 8.41
C GLU A 15 19.95 6.32 7.02
N THR A 16 19.85 7.63 6.82
CA THR A 16 19.31 8.26 5.61
C THR A 16 20.28 9.26 5.02
N GLU A 17 20.20 9.47 3.73
CA GLU A 17 20.99 10.45 2.99
C GLU A 17 20.10 11.20 1.98
N LEU A 18 20.22 12.52 1.94
CA LEU A 18 19.69 13.34 0.87
C LEU A 18 20.80 13.59 -0.14
N ARG A 19 20.62 13.10 -1.37
CA ARG A 19 21.64 13.18 -2.41
C ARG A 19 21.15 14.00 -3.60
N GLU A 20 21.93 15.02 -3.94
CA GLU A 20 21.74 15.73 -5.21
C GLU A 20 22.24 14.88 -6.37
N VAL A 21 21.43 14.79 -7.41
CA VAL A 21 21.73 14.05 -8.64
C VAL A 21 21.61 15.00 -9.81
N THR A 22 22.67 15.11 -10.60
CA THR A 22 22.61 15.87 -11.85
C THR A 22 21.83 15.06 -12.90
N GLY A 23 20.70 15.61 -13.35
CA GLY A 23 19.88 14.98 -14.38
C GLY A 23 20.66 14.83 -15.69
N ALA A 24 20.80 13.60 -16.19
CA ALA A 24 21.34 13.38 -17.53
C ALA A 24 20.35 13.86 -18.60
N PRO A 25 20.83 14.30 -19.79
CA PRO A 25 19.97 14.60 -20.92
C PRO A 25 19.06 13.41 -21.25
N LEU A 26 17.81 13.70 -21.61
CA LEU A 26 16.85 12.67 -21.97
C LEU A 26 17.25 12.05 -23.31
N THR A 27 17.23 10.73 -23.38
CA THR A 27 17.46 9.97 -24.63
C THR A 27 16.14 9.58 -25.28
N ASP A 28 16.19 9.23 -26.57
CA ASP A 28 15.02 8.86 -27.37
C ASP A 28 14.13 7.82 -26.66
N GLY A 29 12.83 8.04 -26.71
CA GLY A 29 11.82 7.16 -26.16
C GLY A 29 11.61 7.29 -24.66
N ARG A 30 12.42 8.08 -23.94
CA ARG A 30 12.29 8.27 -22.49
C ARG A 30 11.47 9.50 -22.13
N VAL A 31 10.97 9.49 -20.89
CA VAL A 31 10.26 10.64 -20.30
C VAL A 31 10.81 10.93 -18.91
N ARG A 32 10.90 12.23 -18.56
CA ARG A 32 11.20 12.70 -17.21
C ARG A 32 9.91 13.16 -16.55
N LEU A 33 9.67 12.66 -15.36
CA LEU A 33 8.51 13.04 -14.53
C LEU A 33 9.01 13.75 -13.27
N ALA A 34 8.36 14.87 -12.94
CA ALA A 34 8.51 15.54 -11.66
C ALA A 34 7.51 14.95 -10.66
N ILE A 35 8.01 14.40 -9.56
CA ILE A 35 7.22 13.76 -8.50
C ILE A 35 6.89 14.81 -7.46
N ASP A 36 5.66 15.29 -7.47
CA ASP A 36 5.22 16.37 -6.59
C ASP A 36 4.43 15.89 -5.38
N ARG A 37 4.03 14.60 -5.37
CA ARG A 37 3.09 14.08 -4.37
C ARG A 37 3.20 12.56 -4.25
N PHE A 38 3.51 12.09 -3.05
CA PHE A 38 3.48 10.67 -2.72
C PHE A 38 3.08 10.42 -1.27
N SER A 39 2.46 9.27 -1.00
CA SER A 39 2.13 8.87 0.36
C SER A 39 3.27 8.11 1.02
N PHE A 40 3.39 8.24 2.35
CA PHE A 40 4.30 7.44 3.15
C PHE A 40 3.59 6.82 4.35
N THR A 41 3.66 5.49 4.45
CA THR A 41 2.96 4.71 5.47
C THR A 41 3.85 3.55 5.96
N ALA A 42 3.42 2.83 6.99
CA ALA A 42 4.08 1.59 7.43
C ALA A 42 4.24 0.56 6.30
N ASN A 43 3.36 0.58 5.27
CA ASN A 43 3.50 -0.29 4.10
C ASN A 43 4.79 -0.02 3.31
N ASN A 44 5.23 1.24 3.22
CA ASN A 44 6.48 1.61 2.56
C ASN A 44 7.70 1.14 3.36
N VAL A 45 7.62 1.16 4.71
CA VAL A 45 8.63 0.55 5.58
C VAL A 45 8.70 -0.96 5.33
N SER A 46 7.55 -1.62 5.10
CA SER A 46 7.51 -3.05 4.73
C SER A 46 8.21 -3.33 3.40
N TYR A 47 8.11 -2.43 2.40
CA TYR A 47 8.87 -2.55 1.15
C TYR A 47 10.38 -2.51 1.41
N ALA A 48 10.83 -1.61 2.29
CA ALA A 48 12.24 -1.53 2.66
C ALA A 48 12.71 -2.80 3.40
N ALA A 49 11.95 -3.26 4.40
CA ALA A 49 12.28 -4.46 5.18
C ALA A 49 12.31 -5.73 4.32
N ALA A 50 11.45 -5.84 3.31
CA ALA A 50 11.41 -6.95 2.36
C ALA A 50 12.20 -6.66 1.07
N GLY A 51 13.02 -5.62 1.07
CA GLY A 51 13.65 -5.07 -0.12
C GLY A 51 14.49 -6.04 -0.92
N ASP A 52 15.29 -6.86 -0.25
CA ASP A 52 16.10 -7.91 -0.88
C ASP A 52 15.27 -9.19 -1.14
N THR A 53 14.41 -9.58 -0.20
CA THR A 53 13.64 -10.83 -0.28
C THR A 53 12.58 -10.79 -1.39
N LEU A 54 11.93 -9.64 -1.60
CA LEU A 54 10.90 -9.42 -2.61
C LEU A 54 11.35 -8.50 -3.74
N ASN A 55 12.64 -8.20 -3.82
CA ASN A 55 13.26 -7.37 -4.85
C ASN A 55 12.72 -5.93 -4.95
N TYR A 56 12.21 -5.34 -3.86
CA TYR A 56 11.72 -3.96 -3.90
C TYR A 56 12.83 -2.93 -4.17
N TRP A 57 14.07 -3.20 -3.75
CA TRP A 57 15.22 -2.34 -4.06
C TRP A 57 15.58 -2.30 -5.55
N ALA A 58 15.18 -3.32 -6.30
CA ALA A 58 15.48 -3.41 -7.72
C ALA A 58 14.61 -2.48 -8.59
N PHE A 59 13.47 -1.97 -8.07
CA PHE A 59 12.63 -1.04 -8.83
C PHE A 59 13.36 0.28 -9.15
N PHE A 60 14.12 0.79 -8.20
CA PHE A 60 14.84 2.04 -8.33
C PHE A 60 16.28 1.86 -7.83
N PRO A 61 17.19 1.37 -8.68
CA PRO A 61 18.57 1.10 -8.28
C PRO A 61 19.25 2.32 -7.68
N ALA A 62 19.93 2.11 -6.55
CA ALA A 62 20.68 3.11 -5.81
C ALA A 62 22.16 2.70 -5.73
N PRO A 63 23.08 3.56 -5.28
CA PRO A 63 24.46 3.19 -5.01
C PRO A 63 24.57 2.02 -4.02
N GLU A 64 25.71 1.32 -4.05
CA GLU A 64 25.96 0.15 -3.22
C GLU A 64 25.69 0.45 -1.73
N GLY A 65 24.98 -0.47 -1.04
CA GLY A 65 24.58 -0.35 0.36
C GLY A 65 23.39 0.58 0.60
N TRP A 66 22.94 1.34 -0.40
CA TRP A 66 21.79 2.24 -0.32
C TRP A 66 20.60 1.73 -1.12
N GLY A 67 19.41 2.18 -0.74
CA GLY A 67 18.16 1.87 -1.42
C GLY A 67 17.28 3.12 -1.56
N ARG A 68 16.44 3.13 -2.61
CA ARG A 68 15.31 4.06 -2.74
C ARG A 68 14.05 3.32 -2.36
N ILE A 69 13.37 3.75 -1.28
CA ILE A 69 12.08 3.16 -0.91
C ILE A 69 11.06 3.55 -1.97
N PRO A 70 10.35 2.57 -2.55
CA PRO A 70 9.30 2.89 -3.49
C PRO A 70 8.04 3.43 -2.80
N VAL A 71 7.38 4.37 -3.45
CA VAL A 71 6.16 5.03 -2.97
C VAL A 71 5.11 5.11 -4.06
N TRP A 72 3.85 5.20 -3.68
CA TRP A 72 2.75 5.47 -4.59
C TRP A 72 2.39 6.95 -4.58
N GLY A 73 2.19 7.51 -5.76
CA GLY A 73 1.93 8.93 -5.86
C GLY A 73 1.63 9.42 -7.27
N PHE A 74 1.79 10.71 -7.43
CA PHE A 74 1.52 11.42 -8.67
C PHE A 74 2.75 12.19 -9.13
N ALA A 75 2.91 12.24 -10.44
CA ALA A 75 3.96 13.00 -11.10
C ALA A 75 3.44 13.62 -12.39
N THR A 76 4.10 14.68 -12.85
CA THR A 76 3.81 15.32 -14.12
C THR A 76 4.97 15.09 -15.08
N VAL A 77 4.69 14.79 -16.34
CA VAL A 77 5.71 14.72 -17.39
C VAL A 77 6.24 16.13 -17.64
N VAL A 78 7.51 16.36 -17.32
CA VAL A 78 8.17 17.66 -17.49
C VAL A 78 9.08 17.71 -18.70
N GLU A 79 9.53 16.55 -19.20
CA GLU A 79 10.34 16.43 -20.40
C GLU A 79 10.01 15.11 -21.09
N SER A 80 9.82 15.12 -22.40
CA SER A 80 9.46 13.91 -23.15
C SER A 80 10.25 13.83 -24.46
N ALA A 81 10.88 12.66 -24.69
CA ALA A 81 11.42 12.23 -25.97
C ALA A 81 10.58 11.07 -26.55
N HIS A 82 9.38 10.83 -26.04
CA HIS A 82 8.46 9.79 -26.53
C HIS A 82 7.29 10.42 -27.31
N PRO A 83 6.98 9.95 -28.54
CA PRO A 83 5.99 10.62 -29.41
C PRO A 83 4.55 10.62 -28.84
N ASP A 84 4.20 9.63 -28.02
CA ASP A 84 2.82 9.46 -27.52
C ASP A 84 2.64 9.92 -26.06
N LEU A 85 3.65 10.58 -25.47
CA LEU A 85 3.57 11.12 -24.11
C LEU A 85 3.98 12.60 -24.14
N ALA A 86 3.04 13.48 -23.83
CA ALA A 86 3.28 14.92 -23.86
C ALA A 86 3.71 15.47 -22.50
N THR A 87 4.47 16.55 -22.51
CA THR A 87 4.70 17.37 -21.30
C THR A 87 3.37 17.89 -20.76
N GLY A 88 3.27 17.99 -19.41
CA GLY A 88 2.05 18.36 -18.73
C GLY A 88 1.11 17.19 -18.42
N GLU A 89 1.34 15.98 -18.96
CA GLU A 89 0.51 14.84 -18.59
C GLU A 89 0.67 14.45 -17.13
N ARG A 90 -0.47 14.27 -16.43
CA ARG A 90 -0.54 13.85 -15.03
C ARG A 90 -0.60 12.33 -14.95
N ILE A 91 0.33 11.73 -14.20
CA ILE A 91 0.54 10.29 -14.15
C ILE A 91 0.48 9.81 -12.71
N TRP A 92 -0.33 8.78 -12.46
CA TRP A 92 -0.32 8.02 -11.21
C TRP A 92 0.57 6.79 -11.37
N GLY A 93 1.39 6.49 -10.35
CA GLY A 93 2.32 5.36 -10.45
C GLY A 93 3.14 5.09 -9.20
N TYR A 94 4.12 4.19 -9.37
CA TYR A 94 5.07 3.74 -8.37
C TYR A 94 6.41 4.42 -8.61
N TYR A 95 6.85 5.23 -7.65
CA TYR A 95 7.95 6.17 -7.78
C TYR A 95 9.02 5.95 -6.71
N PRO A 96 10.27 6.40 -6.92
CA PRO A 96 11.24 6.55 -5.84
C PRO A 96 10.87 7.74 -4.94
N MET A 97 11.38 7.79 -3.72
CA MET A 97 11.37 9.01 -2.91
C MET A 97 12.41 9.99 -3.46
N SER A 98 12.05 10.65 -4.57
CA SER A 98 12.90 11.58 -5.33
C SER A 98 12.08 12.74 -5.85
N THR A 99 12.71 13.83 -6.28
CA THR A 99 12.00 14.94 -6.96
C THR A 99 11.63 14.58 -8.40
N HIS A 100 12.45 13.77 -9.06
CA HIS A 100 12.23 13.37 -10.46
C HIS A 100 12.54 11.89 -10.67
N VAL A 101 12.00 11.35 -11.75
CA VAL A 101 12.34 10.02 -12.26
C VAL A 101 12.37 10.04 -13.79
N VAL A 102 13.27 9.29 -14.38
CA VAL A 102 13.29 9.02 -15.83
C VAL A 102 12.76 7.60 -16.02
N LEU A 103 11.75 7.46 -16.88
CA LEU A 103 11.13 6.18 -17.23
C LEU A 103 11.36 5.85 -18.70
N GLU A 104 11.28 4.57 -19.04
CA GLU A 104 11.38 4.01 -20.40
C GLU A 104 10.00 3.44 -20.82
N PRO A 105 9.07 4.28 -21.33
CA PRO A 105 7.70 3.83 -21.63
C PRO A 105 7.67 2.73 -22.68
N GLU A 106 7.02 1.61 -22.34
CA GLU A 106 6.65 0.52 -23.27
C GLU A 106 5.14 0.32 -23.23
N ARG A 107 4.59 -0.24 -24.29
CA ARG A 107 3.14 -0.55 -24.41
C ARG A 107 2.26 0.66 -24.10
N VAL A 108 2.66 1.82 -24.61
CA VAL A 108 1.91 3.07 -24.43
C VAL A 108 0.52 2.97 -25.04
N SER A 109 -0.48 3.37 -24.28
CA SER A 109 -1.88 3.36 -24.68
C SER A 109 -2.58 4.63 -24.17
N ARG A 110 -3.86 4.80 -24.52
CA ARG A 110 -4.67 5.89 -23.95
C ARG A 110 -4.79 5.82 -22.42
N HIS A 111 -4.64 4.64 -21.81
CA HIS A 111 -4.79 4.46 -20.36
C HIS A 111 -3.50 4.68 -19.58
N GLY A 112 -2.34 4.62 -20.24
CA GLY A 112 -1.04 4.74 -19.62
C GLY A 112 0.03 3.91 -20.33
N PHE A 113 1.06 3.54 -19.59
CA PHE A 113 2.20 2.79 -20.11
C PHE A 113 2.82 1.91 -19.03
N PHE A 114 3.75 1.06 -19.44
CA PHE A 114 4.62 0.31 -18.53
C PHE A 114 6.04 0.86 -18.61
N ASP A 115 6.77 0.87 -17.50
CA ASP A 115 8.19 1.10 -17.53
C ASP A 115 8.90 -0.15 -18.04
N GLY A 116 9.52 -0.03 -19.20
CA GLY A 116 10.24 -1.09 -19.92
C GLY A 116 11.72 -1.20 -19.57
N ALA A 117 12.21 -0.43 -18.59
CA ALA A 117 13.61 -0.48 -18.19
C ALA A 117 14.05 -1.93 -17.90
N LEU A 118 15.22 -2.31 -18.41
CA LEU A 118 15.66 -3.70 -18.44
C LEU A 118 15.66 -4.36 -17.04
N HIS A 119 16.07 -3.63 -16.01
CA HIS A 119 16.12 -4.10 -14.64
C HIS A 119 14.73 -4.33 -14.03
N ARG A 120 13.67 -3.72 -14.59
CA ARG A 120 12.29 -3.85 -14.11
C ARG A 120 11.52 -5.00 -14.76
N LYS A 121 11.99 -5.53 -15.90
CA LYS A 121 11.31 -6.62 -16.63
C LYS A 121 11.07 -7.89 -15.81
N PRO A 122 11.99 -8.34 -14.93
CA PRO A 122 11.76 -9.52 -14.09
C PRO A 122 10.90 -9.23 -12.84
N LEU A 123 10.53 -7.97 -12.58
CA LEU A 123 9.79 -7.57 -11.40
C LEU A 123 8.27 -7.65 -11.63
N PHE A 124 7.48 -7.58 -10.55
CA PHE A 124 6.02 -7.67 -10.66
C PHE A 124 5.44 -6.54 -11.50
N ALA A 125 4.74 -6.90 -12.57
CA ALA A 125 4.23 -5.98 -13.58
C ALA A 125 3.31 -4.87 -13.04
N ILE A 126 2.57 -5.15 -11.95
CA ILE A 126 1.66 -4.16 -11.34
C ILE A 126 2.39 -2.90 -10.85
N TYR A 127 3.67 -3.01 -10.45
CA TYR A 127 4.49 -1.88 -10.02
C TYR A 127 5.18 -1.16 -11.18
N ASN A 128 5.08 -1.69 -12.40
CA ASN A 128 5.63 -1.10 -13.62
C ASN A 128 4.57 -0.37 -14.43
N GLN A 129 3.32 -0.40 -14.01
CA GLN A 129 2.19 0.23 -14.68
C GLN A 129 2.01 1.67 -14.20
N TYR A 130 1.92 2.60 -15.15
CA TYR A 130 1.69 4.02 -14.94
C TYR A 130 0.41 4.44 -15.64
N SER A 131 -0.51 5.08 -14.91
CA SER A 131 -1.85 5.43 -15.40
C SER A 131 -1.95 6.92 -15.70
N ARG A 132 -2.53 7.30 -16.85
CA ARG A 132 -2.87 8.68 -17.18
C ARG A 132 -4.10 9.10 -16.39
N CYS A 133 -3.97 10.09 -15.52
CA CYS A 133 -5.06 10.54 -14.66
C CYS A 133 -6.31 10.99 -15.45
N SER A 134 -6.10 11.56 -16.63
CA SER A 134 -7.20 12.07 -17.49
C SER A 134 -8.24 11.02 -17.91
N VAL A 135 -7.88 9.74 -17.87
CA VAL A 135 -8.75 8.61 -18.26
C VAL A 135 -8.78 7.46 -17.26
N ASP A 136 -8.09 7.62 -16.13
CA ASP A 136 -8.05 6.59 -15.08
C ASP A 136 -9.37 6.55 -14.32
N SER A 137 -10.05 5.42 -14.37
CA SER A 137 -11.33 5.23 -13.68
C SER A 137 -11.25 5.28 -12.15
N TRP A 138 -10.06 5.08 -11.58
CA TRP A 138 -9.83 5.27 -10.14
C TRP A 138 -9.82 6.75 -9.76
N HIS A 139 -9.30 7.58 -10.67
CA HIS A 139 -9.04 8.98 -10.41
C HIS A 139 -10.32 9.79 -10.15
N THR A 140 -10.20 10.75 -9.25
CA THR A 140 -11.21 11.76 -8.96
C THR A 140 -10.50 13.09 -8.73
N ASP A 141 -10.85 14.11 -9.49
CA ASP A 141 -10.28 15.45 -9.35
C ASP A 141 -10.33 15.94 -7.91
N GLY A 142 -9.21 16.45 -7.42
CA GLY A 142 -9.06 16.94 -6.05
C GLY A 142 -8.85 15.84 -4.99
N TRP A 143 -8.79 14.56 -5.38
CA TRP A 143 -8.64 13.43 -4.45
C TRP A 143 -7.30 12.71 -4.55
N GLU A 144 -6.31 13.29 -5.21
CA GLU A 144 -4.99 12.67 -5.41
C GLU A 144 -4.34 12.20 -4.09
N ASP A 145 -4.49 12.98 -3.01
CA ASP A 145 -3.93 12.61 -1.70
C ASP A 145 -4.56 11.33 -1.15
N VAL A 146 -5.89 11.22 -1.26
CA VAL A 146 -6.64 10.03 -0.85
C VAL A 146 -6.24 8.83 -1.71
N GLU A 147 -6.10 9.04 -3.01
CA GLU A 147 -5.72 8.00 -3.96
C GLU A 147 -4.28 7.51 -3.69
N ALA A 148 -3.32 8.41 -3.56
CA ALA A 148 -1.95 8.03 -3.27
C ALA A 148 -1.83 7.21 -1.98
N LEU A 149 -2.61 7.59 -0.95
CA LEU A 149 -2.57 6.96 0.35
C LEU A 149 -3.33 5.63 0.42
N LEU A 150 -4.53 5.57 -0.16
CA LEU A 150 -5.46 4.46 0.07
C LEU A 150 -5.62 3.50 -1.11
N ARG A 151 -5.46 3.94 -2.35
CA ARG A 151 -5.68 3.10 -3.54
C ARG A 151 -4.91 1.78 -3.50
N PRO A 152 -3.58 1.74 -3.23
CA PRO A 152 -2.83 0.49 -3.20
C PRO A 152 -3.24 -0.40 -2.02
N LEU A 153 -3.57 0.20 -0.87
CA LEU A 153 -4.00 -0.52 0.31
C LEU A 153 -5.41 -1.10 0.13
N PHE A 154 -6.32 -0.32 -0.48
CA PHE A 154 -7.68 -0.77 -0.78
C PHE A 154 -7.69 -1.88 -1.82
N ALA A 155 -6.85 -1.82 -2.85
CA ALA A 155 -6.73 -2.92 -3.81
C ALA A 155 -6.35 -4.24 -3.11
N THR A 156 -5.42 -4.19 -2.16
CA THR A 156 -5.07 -5.34 -1.33
C THR A 156 -6.26 -5.78 -0.46
N SER A 157 -6.94 -4.84 0.20
CA SER A 157 -8.12 -5.11 1.04
C SER A 157 -9.23 -5.81 0.26
N TRP A 158 -9.52 -5.34 -0.94
CA TRP A 158 -10.52 -5.92 -1.82
C TRP A 158 -10.16 -7.34 -2.25
N LEU A 159 -8.89 -7.56 -2.60
CA LEU A 159 -8.40 -8.88 -3.02
C LEU A 159 -8.36 -9.88 -1.85
N VAL A 160 -8.16 -9.44 -0.60
CA VAL A 160 -8.27 -10.31 0.59
C VAL A 160 -9.71 -10.78 0.77
N ASP A 161 -10.70 -9.88 0.68
CA ASP A 161 -12.12 -10.24 0.76
C ASP A 161 -12.50 -11.21 -0.37
N ASP A 162 -12.12 -10.90 -1.61
CA ASP A 162 -12.39 -11.74 -2.78
C ASP A 162 -11.77 -13.13 -2.63
N PHE A 163 -10.53 -13.21 -2.17
CA PHE A 163 -9.84 -14.48 -1.91
C PHE A 163 -10.57 -15.32 -0.86
N LEU A 164 -10.96 -14.73 0.26
CA LEU A 164 -11.66 -15.45 1.32
C LEU A 164 -13.05 -15.92 0.86
N ALA A 165 -13.75 -15.08 0.12
CA ALA A 165 -15.05 -15.44 -0.46
C ALA A 165 -14.94 -16.57 -1.50
N ASP A 166 -13.90 -16.55 -2.33
CA ASP A 166 -13.58 -17.59 -3.31
C ASP A 166 -13.32 -18.97 -2.65
N GLN A 167 -12.80 -18.96 -1.42
CA GLN A 167 -12.57 -20.15 -0.60
C GLN A 167 -13.74 -20.44 0.37
N ALA A 168 -14.93 -19.84 0.13
CA ALA A 168 -16.09 -19.96 1.04
C ALA A 168 -15.72 -19.73 2.52
N PHE A 169 -14.80 -18.78 2.79
CA PHE A 169 -14.27 -18.46 4.12
C PHE A 169 -13.74 -19.67 4.89
N TYR A 170 -13.37 -20.75 4.20
CA TYR A 170 -12.97 -22.04 4.79
C TYR A 170 -14.02 -22.63 5.74
N GLY A 171 -15.29 -22.25 5.57
CA GLY A 171 -16.41 -22.66 6.45
C GLY A 171 -16.44 -21.90 7.79
N ALA A 172 -15.74 -20.79 7.92
CA ALA A 172 -15.78 -19.92 9.08
C ALA A 172 -16.86 -18.83 8.93
N ASP A 173 -17.38 -18.38 10.06
CA ASP A 173 -18.27 -17.22 10.18
C ASP A 173 -17.66 -16.09 11.00
N THR A 174 -16.56 -16.34 11.71
CA THR A 174 -15.86 -15.39 12.56
C THR A 174 -14.51 -15.00 11.93
N LEU A 175 -14.32 -13.71 11.67
CA LEU A 175 -13.13 -13.18 11.00
C LEU A 175 -12.37 -12.27 11.96
N LEU A 176 -11.18 -12.70 12.37
CA LEU A 176 -10.31 -12.00 13.33
C LEU A 176 -9.28 -11.18 12.57
N LEU A 177 -9.37 -9.86 12.59
CA LEU A 177 -8.45 -8.95 11.89
C LEU A 177 -7.50 -8.29 12.88
N SER A 178 -6.20 -8.58 12.82
CA SER A 178 -5.21 -7.86 13.62
C SER A 178 -4.97 -6.45 13.08
N SER A 179 -4.36 -5.59 13.90
CA SER A 179 -4.06 -4.19 13.54
C SER A 179 -5.26 -3.45 12.95
N ALA A 180 -6.43 -3.59 13.61
CA ALA A 180 -7.72 -3.08 13.11
C ALA A 180 -7.74 -1.57 12.82
N SER A 181 -6.81 -0.79 13.39
CA SER A 181 -6.66 0.63 13.10
C SER A 181 -5.88 0.91 11.80
N SER A 182 -5.24 -0.10 11.20
CA SER A 182 -4.49 0.09 9.95
C SER A 182 -5.41 0.25 8.74
N LYS A 183 -4.95 1.05 7.77
CA LYS A 183 -5.72 1.40 6.58
C LYS A 183 -6.12 0.17 5.76
N THR A 184 -5.24 -0.83 5.65
CA THR A 184 -5.55 -2.09 4.97
C THR A 184 -6.56 -2.93 5.75
N ALA A 185 -6.44 -3.00 7.09
CA ALA A 185 -7.36 -3.79 7.91
C ALA A 185 -8.80 -3.23 7.87
N TYR A 186 -8.97 -1.91 8.06
CA TYR A 186 -10.32 -1.35 7.99
C TYR A 186 -10.89 -1.37 6.56
N GLY A 187 -10.06 -1.20 5.54
CA GLY A 187 -10.47 -1.39 4.15
C GLY A 187 -11.00 -2.82 3.89
N THR A 188 -10.31 -3.82 4.42
CA THR A 188 -10.75 -5.23 4.38
C THR A 188 -12.05 -5.42 5.17
N ALA A 189 -12.16 -4.85 6.38
CA ALA A 189 -13.35 -4.96 7.19
C ALA A 189 -14.59 -4.38 6.50
N VAL A 190 -14.46 -3.24 5.79
CA VAL A 190 -15.55 -2.66 4.98
C VAL A 190 -16.07 -3.65 3.93
N GLN A 191 -15.18 -4.37 3.25
CA GLN A 191 -15.60 -5.36 2.25
C GLN A 191 -16.27 -6.57 2.92
N LEU A 192 -15.66 -7.12 3.95
CA LEU A 192 -16.14 -8.29 4.68
C LEU A 192 -17.51 -8.04 5.35
N ARG A 193 -17.77 -6.83 5.86
CA ARG A 193 -19.06 -6.45 6.48
C ARG A 193 -20.23 -6.47 5.50
N ARG A 194 -19.98 -6.43 4.21
CA ARG A 194 -21.01 -6.60 3.15
C ARG A 194 -21.45 -8.06 2.99
N ARG A 195 -20.69 -9.01 3.58
CA ARG A 195 -20.98 -10.44 3.54
C ARG A 195 -21.97 -10.79 4.65
N ALA A 196 -23.10 -11.34 4.26
CA ALA A 196 -24.14 -11.74 5.22
C ALA A 196 -23.62 -12.85 6.17
N GLY A 197 -23.93 -12.75 7.44
CA GLY A 197 -23.60 -13.77 8.44
C GLY A 197 -22.15 -13.74 8.97
N MET A 198 -21.31 -12.79 8.55
CA MET A 198 -19.92 -12.68 9.02
C MET A 198 -19.81 -11.83 10.28
N ASP A 199 -19.18 -12.39 11.34
CA ASP A 199 -18.74 -11.66 12.53
C ASP A 199 -17.32 -11.12 12.30
N VAL A 200 -17.20 -9.85 11.92
CA VAL A 200 -15.93 -9.19 11.62
C VAL A 200 -15.38 -8.55 12.88
N VAL A 201 -14.41 -9.18 13.52
CA VAL A 201 -13.81 -8.77 14.79
C VAL A 201 -12.52 -8.03 14.56
N GLY A 202 -12.47 -6.74 14.90
CA GLY A 202 -11.24 -5.94 14.87
C GLY A 202 -10.43 -6.11 16.14
N LEU A 203 -9.18 -6.54 16.03
CA LEU A 203 -8.23 -6.66 17.13
C LEU A 203 -7.21 -5.51 17.07
N THR A 204 -7.10 -4.75 18.15
CA THR A 204 -6.24 -3.55 18.18
C THR A 204 -5.63 -3.30 19.57
N SER A 205 -4.77 -2.28 19.68
CA SER A 205 -4.28 -1.79 20.98
C SER A 205 -5.39 -1.02 21.71
N ALA A 206 -5.30 -0.93 23.05
CA ALA A 206 -6.28 -0.21 23.87
C ALA A 206 -6.43 1.27 23.42
N ALA A 207 -5.33 1.91 22.99
CA ALA A 207 -5.35 3.29 22.53
C ALA A 207 -6.19 3.52 21.26
N ASN A 208 -6.37 2.48 20.44
CA ASN A 208 -7.03 2.60 19.14
C ASN A 208 -8.46 2.07 19.12
N VAL A 209 -8.97 1.55 20.26
CA VAL A 209 -10.33 0.96 20.32
C VAL A 209 -11.39 1.97 19.88
N ALA A 210 -11.41 3.15 20.49
CA ALA A 210 -12.41 4.18 20.18
C ALA A 210 -12.38 4.61 18.70
N PHE A 211 -11.19 4.70 18.11
CA PHE A 211 -11.06 4.96 16.68
C PHE A 211 -11.68 3.81 15.85
N CYS A 212 -11.29 2.57 16.12
CA CYS A 212 -11.81 1.43 15.36
C CYS A 212 -13.34 1.27 15.50
N GLU A 213 -13.91 1.56 16.67
CA GLU A 213 -15.35 1.56 16.89
C GLU A 213 -16.04 2.67 16.06
N SER A 214 -15.43 3.87 15.99
CA SER A 214 -15.99 4.99 15.24
C SER A 214 -16.06 4.75 13.73
N LEU A 215 -15.26 3.82 13.18
CA LEU A 215 -15.30 3.45 11.77
C LEU A 215 -16.59 2.71 11.37
N GLY A 216 -17.26 2.03 12.31
CA GLY A 216 -18.50 1.29 12.06
C GLY A 216 -18.38 0.09 11.10
N CYS A 217 -17.15 -0.27 10.72
CA CYS A 217 -16.88 -1.36 9.76
C CYS A 217 -16.60 -2.72 10.43
N TYR A 218 -16.49 -2.78 11.75
CA TYR A 218 -16.36 -4.01 12.53
C TYR A 218 -17.69 -4.39 13.18
N SER A 219 -17.94 -5.69 13.37
CA SER A 219 -19.05 -6.15 14.19
C SER A 219 -18.81 -5.79 15.65
N ARG A 220 -17.56 -5.93 16.06
CA ARG A 220 -17.05 -5.56 17.38
C ARG A 220 -15.55 -5.30 17.32
N VAL A 221 -15.08 -4.48 18.24
CA VAL A 221 -13.64 -4.15 18.40
C VAL A 221 -13.18 -4.66 19.75
N LEU A 222 -12.06 -5.36 19.77
CA LEU A 222 -11.47 -5.92 20.99
C LEU A 222 -9.99 -5.52 21.07
N THR A 223 -9.50 -5.38 22.29
CA THR A 223 -8.05 -5.31 22.49
C THR A 223 -7.41 -6.69 22.31
N TYR A 224 -6.13 -6.73 22.04
CA TYR A 224 -5.37 -7.99 21.97
C TYR A 224 -5.47 -8.84 23.25
N ALA A 225 -5.72 -8.21 24.40
CA ALA A 225 -5.90 -8.89 25.68
C ALA A 225 -7.33 -9.47 25.89
N GLN A 226 -8.27 -9.15 25.02
CA GLN A 226 -9.69 -9.53 25.16
C GLN A 226 -10.11 -10.66 24.21
N LEU A 227 -9.18 -11.49 23.76
CA LEU A 227 -9.50 -12.65 22.92
C LEU A 227 -10.51 -13.60 23.56
N ASP A 228 -10.60 -13.60 24.89
CA ASP A 228 -11.57 -14.38 25.68
C ASP A 228 -13.03 -14.01 25.43
N ARG A 229 -13.29 -12.83 24.86
CA ARG A 229 -14.64 -12.40 24.46
C ARG A 229 -15.13 -13.02 23.15
N VAL A 230 -14.28 -13.77 22.47
CA VAL A 230 -14.66 -14.59 21.31
C VAL A 230 -14.73 -16.05 21.78
N ALA A 231 -15.78 -16.78 21.40
CA ALA A 231 -15.93 -18.19 21.77
C ALA A 231 -14.74 -19.02 21.26
N ALA A 232 -14.17 -19.86 22.13
CA ALA A 232 -12.94 -20.60 21.78
C ALA A 232 -13.14 -21.65 20.67
N ASP A 233 -14.39 -22.10 20.48
CA ASP A 233 -14.81 -23.05 19.46
C ASP A 233 -15.36 -22.38 18.19
N ALA A 234 -15.36 -21.03 18.12
CA ALA A 234 -15.82 -20.31 16.95
C ALA A 234 -15.04 -20.74 15.70
N ALA A 235 -15.78 -21.09 14.65
CA ALA A 235 -15.18 -21.37 13.34
C ALA A 235 -14.61 -20.07 12.79
N SER A 236 -13.28 -19.92 12.84
CA SER A 236 -12.63 -18.63 12.63
C SER A 236 -11.55 -18.64 11.55
N VAL A 237 -11.37 -17.48 10.91
CA VAL A 237 -10.20 -17.15 10.08
C VAL A 237 -9.45 -16.01 10.75
N TYR A 238 -8.15 -16.14 10.87
CA TYR A 238 -7.26 -15.07 11.30
C TYR A 238 -6.67 -14.36 10.09
N ILE A 239 -6.85 -13.04 10.01
CA ILE A 239 -6.31 -12.18 8.94
C ILE A 239 -5.28 -11.26 9.60
N ASP A 240 -4.01 -11.59 9.37
CA ASP A 240 -2.91 -10.94 10.09
C ASP A 240 -2.29 -9.80 9.29
N PHE A 241 -2.56 -8.58 9.73
CA PHE A 241 -1.92 -7.35 9.25
C PHE A 241 -0.78 -6.88 10.18
N ALA A 242 -0.74 -7.36 11.43
CA ALA A 242 0.22 -6.93 12.44
C ALA A 242 1.57 -7.63 12.33
N GLY A 243 1.58 -8.90 11.91
CA GLY A 243 2.77 -9.73 11.91
C GLY A 243 3.32 -10.03 13.31
N ASN A 244 2.48 -9.95 14.35
CA ASN A 244 2.89 -10.14 15.75
C ASN A 244 2.86 -11.62 16.12
N ALA A 245 4.04 -12.20 16.43
CA ALA A 245 4.21 -13.62 16.71
C ALA A 245 3.48 -14.07 17.99
N ASP A 246 3.47 -13.23 19.03
CA ASP A 246 2.83 -13.55 20.31
C ASP A 246 1.30 -13.56 20.16
N LEU A 247 0.76 -12.58 19.45
CA LEU A 247 -0.68 -12.53 19.13
C LEU A 247 -1.09 -13.76 18.31
N ARG A 248 -0.32 -14.10 17.27
CA ARG A 248 -0.58 -15.30 16.46
C ARG A 248 -0.58 -16.56 17.31
N SER A 249 0.43 -16.73 18.19
CA SER A 249 0.52 -17.85 19.10
C SER A 249 -0.70 -17.93 20.04
N ALA A 250 -1.12 -16.79 20.58
CA ALA A 250 -2.31 -16.72 21.44
C ALA A 250 -3.60 -17.12 20.68
N ILE A 251 -3.74 -16.66 19.42
CA ILE A 251 -4.89 -17.01 18.57
C ILE A 251 -4.90 -18.51 18.27
N HIS A 252 -3.78 -19.07 17.81
CA HIS A 252 -3.69 -20.50 17.50
C HIS A 252 -3.92 -21.40 18.73
N THR A 253 -3.45 -20.96 19.89
CA THR A 253 -3.65 -21.72 21.13
C THR A 253 -5.09 -21.67 21.62
N ARG A 254 -5.75 -20.49 21.45
CA ARG A 254 -7.09 -20.28 21.97
C ARG A 254 -8.19 -20.89 21.09
N PHE A 255 -8.09 -20.71 19.76
CA PHE A 255 -9.18 -21.08 18.85
C PHE A 255 -8.99 -22.50 18.29
N ALA A 256 -9.60 -23.47 18.95
CA ALA A 256 -9.52 -24.87 18.54
C ALA A 256 -10.11 -25.12 17.13
N ASN A 257 -11.01 -24.25 16.67
CA ASN A 257 -11.66 -24.31 15.38
C ASN A 257 -11.17 -23.25 14.38
N LEU A 258 -9.92 -22.79 14.56
CA LEU A 258 -9.26 -21.91 13.59
C LEU A 258 -9.11 -22.65 12.25
N LYS A 259 -9.72 -22.11 11.19
CA LYS A 259 -9.78 -22.74 9.86
C LYS A 259 -8.64 -22.33 8.95
N TYR A 260 -8.21 -21.07 9.06
CA TYR A 260 -7.18 -20.50 8.20
C TYR A 260 -6.45 -19.34 8.89
N ASP A 261 -5.14 -19.25 8.65
CA ASP A 261 -4.29 -18.11 9.07
C ASP A 261 -3.77 -17.44 7.81
N CYS A 262 -4.30 -16.25 7.53
CA CYS A 262 -4.01 -15.43 6.35
C CYS A 262 -3.03 -14.30 6.73
N ALA A 263 -1.75 -14.47 6.46
CA ALA A 263 -0.74 -13.43 6.67
C ALA A 263 -0.72 -12.47 5.48
N VAL A 264 -1.19 -11.22 5.68
CA VAL A 264 -1.27 -10.19 4.63
C VAL A 264 -0.02 -9.32 4.60
N GLY A 265 0.60 -9.03 5.74
CA GLY A 265 1.81 -8.23 5.84
C GLY A 265 3.09 -9.02 5.54
N ALA A 266 3.94 -8.50 4.65
CA ALA A 266 5.21 -9.14 4.28
C ALA A 266 6.34 -8.93 5.31
N THR A 267 6.12 -8.15 6.36
CA THR A 267 7.17 -7.69 7.30
C THR A 267 7.90 -8.81 8.03
N HIS A 268 7.44 -10.05 7.94
CA HIS A 268 8.01 -11.17 8.70
C HIS A 268 8.15 -12.48 7.89
N ILE A 269 8.62 -12.37 6.64
CA ILE A 269 8.99 -13.56 5.85
C ILE A 269 10.03 -14.42 6.59
N ASP A 270 10.90 -13.79 7.38
CA ASP A 270 11.88 -14.47 8.22
C ASP A 270 11.27 -15.19 9.44
N GLN A 271 10.03 -14.89 9.81
CA GLN A 271 9.34 -15.56 10.92
C GLN A 271 8.67 -16.89 10.55
N ARG A 272 9.00 -17.50 9.40
CA ARG A 272 8.63 -18.91 9.15
C ARG A 272 9.12 -19.85 10.27
N GLY A 273 10.15 -19.43 11.04
CA GLY A 273 10.62 -20.11 12.25
C GLY A 273 9.68 -20.00 13.44
N SER A 274 8.98 -18.86 13.63
CA SER A 274 8.08 -18.63 14.77
C SER A 274 6.72 -19.32 14.63
N ALA A 275 6.34 -19.75 13.43
CA ALA A 275 5.11 -20.51 13.16
C ALA A 275 5.27 -22.03 13.33
N LYS A 276 6.49 -22.54 13.55
CA LYS A 276 6.73 -23.97 13.76
C LYS A 276 6.15 -24.41 15.11
N GLY A 277 5.27 -25.42 15.07
CA GLY A 277 4.71 -26.02 16.27
C GLY A 277 3.44 -25.36 16.80
N LEU A 278 2.88 -24.34 16.12
CA LEU A 278 1.56 -23.82 16.46
C LEU A 278 0.47 -24.87 16.17
N PRO A 279 -0.52 -25.03 17.04
CA PRO A 279 -1.68 -25.88 16.77
C PRO A 279 -2.55 -25.28 15.65
N GLY A 280 -3.31 -26.11 14.95
CA GLY A 280 -4.27 -25.67 13.91
C GLY A 280 -3.66 -25.50 12.50
N PRO A 281 -4.18 -24.58 11.68
CA PRO A 281 -3.77 -24.43 10.30
C PRO A 281 -2.35 -23.86 10.16
N ARG A 282 -1.71 -24.16 9.04
CA ARG A 282 -0.43 -23.52 8.70
C ARG A 282 -0.67 -22.07 8.32
N VAL A 283 0.27 -21.19 8.72
CA VAL A 283 0.28 -19.80 8.24
C VAL A 283 0.46 -19.78 6.73
N ALA A 284 -0.46 -19.13 6.04
CA ALA A 284 -0.43 -18.95 4.60
C ALA A 284 -0.23 -17.47 4.25
N PHE A 285 0.81 -17.19 3.49
CA PHE A 285 1.06 -15.84 3.01
C PHE A 285 0.07 -15.49 1.90
N PHE A 286 -0.65 -14.40 2.08
CA PHE A 286 -1.52 -13.84 1.06
C PHE A 286 -0.72 -12.97 0.09
N PHE A 287 -0.76 -13.33 -1.19
CA PHE A 287 -0.08 -12.58 -2.24
C PHE A 287 -1.11 -11.98 -3.21
N ALA A 288 -1.41 -10.71 -3.03
CA ALA A 288 -2.44 -9.99 -3.78
C ALA A 288 -2.29 -10.11 -5.32
N PRO A 289 -1.06 -10.03 -5.91
CA PRO A 289 -0.90 -10.21 -7.35
C PRO A 289 -1.33 -11.59 -7.87
N ALA A 290 -1.21 -12.65 -7.08
CA ALA A 290 -1.67 -13.98 -7.49
C ALA A 290 -3.20 -14.06 -7.57
N GLN A 291 -3.91 -13.50 -6.59
CA GLN A 291 -5.38 -13.43 -6.62
C GLN A 291 -5.86 -12.54 -7.78
N ALA A 292 -5.20 -11.40 -8.02
CA ALA A 292 -5.50 -10.55 -9.16
C ALA A 292 -5.31 -11.30 -10.50
N ALA A 293 -4.21 -12.02 -10.67
CA ALA A 293 -3.94 -12.82 -11.87
C ALA A 293 -5.01 -13.89 -12.10
N LYS A 294 -5.45 -14.58 -11.04
CA LYS A 294 -6.57 -15.53 -11.09
C LYS A 294 -7.83 -14.87 -11.63
N ARG A 295 -8.22 -13.73 -11.06
CA ARG A 295 -9.44 -13.02 -11.46
C ARG A 295 -9.36 -12.39 -12.85
N ILE A 296 -8.18 -11.97 -13.28
CA ILE A 296 -7.94 -11.56 -14.68
C ILE A 296 -8.20 -12.74 -15.62
N GLY A 297 -7.74 -13.94 -15.27
CA GLY A 297 -8.01 -15.14 -16.05
C GLY A 297 -9.49 -15.51 -16.15
N GLU A 298 -10.27 -15.24 -15.09
CA GLU A 298 -11.69 -15.58 -15.01
C GLU A 298 -12.62 -14.51 -15.60
N TRP A 299 -12.31 -13.22 -15.35
CA TRP A 299 -13.20 -12.09 -15.66
C TRP A 299 -12.65 -11.11 -16.70
N GLY A 300 -11.40 -11.29 -17.10
CA GLY A 300 -10.62 -10.30 -17.85
C GLY A 300 -10.19 -9.13 -16.99
N GLU A 301 -9.20 -8.38 -17.45
CA GLU A 301 -8.67 -7.21 -16.73
C GLU A 301 -9.74 -6.14 -16.48
N ALA A 302 -10.54 -5.81 -17.50
CA ALA A 302 -11.63 -4.84 -17.40
C ALA A 302 -12.71 -5.26 -16.39
N GLY A 303 -13.01 -6.57 -16.31
CA GLY A 303 -13.97 -7.12 -15.37
C GLY A 303 -13.51 -7.03 -13.93
N LEU A 304 -12.23 -7.31 -13.65
CA LEU A 304 -11.62 -7.13 -12.33
C LEU A 304 -11.59 -5.65 -11.95
N MET A 305 -11.04 -4.79 -12.82
CA MET A 305 -10.91 -3.36 -12.56
C MET A 305 -12.26 -2.68 -12.34
N GLY A 306 -13.28 -3.01 -13.14
CA GLY A 306 -14.61 -2.44 -12.97
C GLY A 306 -15.21 -2.71 -11.58
N ARG A 307 -15.00 -3.92 -11.03
CA ARG A 307 -15.47 -4.29 -9.68
C ARG A 307 -14.71 -3.55 -8.59
N ILE A 308 -13.38 -3.57 -8.64
CA ILE A 308 -12.56 -2.89 -7.64
C ILE A 308 -12.84 -1.39 -7.62
N VAL A 309 -12.92 -0.75 -8.80
CA VAL A 309 -13.16 0.70 -8.92
C VAL A 309 -14.54 1.09 -8.40
N ALA A 310 -15.58 0.31 -8.67
CA ALA A 310 -16.93 0.59 -8.13
C ALA A 310 -16.92 0.60 -6.58
N ASP A 311 -16.26 -0.36 -5.98
CA ASP A 311 -16.13 -0.44 -4.53
C ASP A 311 -15.18 0.64 -3.98
N TRP A 312 -14.11 0.98 -4.70
CA TRP A 312 -13.22 2.09 -4.37
C TRP A 312 -13.94 3.42 -4.27
N LYS A 313 -14.78 3.76 -5.26
CA LYS A 313 -15.55 5.02 -5.24
C LYS A 313 -16.51 5.10 -4.05
N THR A 314 -17.04 3.97 -3.60
CA THR A 314 -17.88 3.92 -2.41
C THR A 314 -17.05 4.06 -1.13
N PHE A 315 -15.96 3.30 -1.01
CA PHE A 315 -15.06 3.32 0.14
C PHE A 315 -14.40 4.69 0.34
N SER A 316 -13.83 5.27 -0.71
CA SER A 316 -13.12 6.55 -0.60
C SER A 316 -14.06 7.69 -0.16
N ARG A 317 -15.32 7.72 -0.65
CA ARG A 317 -16.34 8.66 -0.16
C ARG A 317 -16.65 8.43 1.32
N GLN A 318 -16.82 7.18 1.76
CA GLN A 318 -17.09 6.86 3.16
C GLN A 318 -15.97 7.35 4.07
N VAL A 319 -14.70 7.09 3.70
CA VAL A 319 -13.52 7.51 4.46
C VAL A 319 -13.45 9.03 4.64
N MET A 320 -13.83 9.77 3.61
CA MET A 320 -13.76 11.25 3.59
C MET A 320 -15.07 11.94 3.95
N SER A 321 -16.08 11.19 4.39
CA SER A 321 -17.43 11.74 4.61
C SER A 321 -17.50 12.67 5.81
N PRO A 322 -17.98 13.94 5.65
CA PRO A 322 -18.29 14.81 6.79
C PRO A 322 -19.48 14.24 7.62
N PRO A 323 -19.60 14.63 8.91
CA PRO A 323 -18.76 15.57 9.64
C PRO A 323 -17.52 14.95 10.29
N ALA A 324 -17.33 13.63 10.23
CA ALA A 324 -16.24 12.92 10.89
C ALA A 324 -15.51 11.99 9.91
N PRO A 325 -14.64 12.54 9.05
CA PRO A 325 -13.83 11.71 8.16
C PRO A 325 -12.94 10.77 8.97
N TRP A 326 -12.71 9.55 8.44
CA TRP A 326 -11.83 8.58 9.08
C TRP A 326 -10.36 8.97 9.00
N LEU A 327 -10.05 9.87 8.05
CA LEU A 327 -8.70 10.23 7.70
C LEU A 327 -8.55 11.74 7.62
N THR A 328 -7.51 12.26 8.27
CA THR A 328 -7.00 13.61 8.11
C THR A 328 -5.70 13.53 7.31
N ILE A 329 -5.58 14.32 6.24
CA ILE A 329 -4.39 14.33 5.40
C ILE A 329 -3.50 15.52 5.80
N GLU A 330 -2.25 15.19 6.10
CA GLU A 330 -1.21 16.18 6.42
C GLU A 330 -0.20 16.27 5.28
N GLN A 331 0.09 17.51 4.85
CA GLN A 331 1.03 17.81 3.78
C GLN A 331 2.41 18.14 4.36
N HIS A 332 3.45 17.47 3.87
CA HIS A 332 4.84 17.68 4.31
C HIS A 332 5.71 18.00 3.11
N ARG A 333 6.34 19.18 3.12
CA ARG A 333 7.11 19.72 1.99
C ARG A 333 8.57 19.89 2.35
N GLY A 334 9.44 19.49 1.44
CA GLY A 334 10.88 19.64 1.54
C GLY A 334 11.58 18.51 2.29
N PRO A 335 12.89 18.41 2.12
CA PRO A 335 13.69 17.28 2.60
C PRO A 335 13.60 17.06 4.11
N ASP A 336 13.64 18.11 4.91
CA ASP A 336 13.64 18.01 6.38
C ASP A 336 12.32 17.46 6.90
N ALA A 337 11.18 17.89 6.30
CA ALA A 337 9.86 17.39 6.64
C ALA A 337 9.70 15.92 6.23
N VAL A 338 10.18 15.53 5.06
CA VAL A 338 10.18 14.15 4.58
C VAL A 338 10.99 13.26 5.51
N GLN A 339 12.18 13.70 5.92
CA GLN A 339 13.05 12.94 6.84
C GLN A 339 12.39 12.78 8.22
N ALA A 340 11.74 13.81 8.74
CA ALA A 340 11.04 13.76 10.03
C ALA A 340 9.89 12.74 10.01
N ILE A 341 9.04 12.76 8.97
CA ILE A 341 7.93 11.82 8.82
C ILE A 341 8.45 10.39 8.56
N TYR A 342 9.50 10.23 7.76
CA TYR A 342 10.16 8.95 7.59
C TYR A 342 10.56 8.33 8.94
N ALA A 343 11.27 9.08 9.77
CA ALA A 343 11.72 8.61 11.08
C ALA A 343 10.53 8.27 12.01
N GLN A 344 9.48 9.09 12.01
CA GLN A 344 8.27 8.86 12.79
C GLN A 344 7.57 7.54 12.40
N VAL A 345 7.36 7.33 11.10
CA VAL A 345 6.68 6.13 10.59
C VAL A 345 7.54 4.88 10.80
N LEU A 346 8.85 4.98 10.60
CA LEU A 346 9.81 3.89 10.85
C LEU A 346 9.79 3.44 12.31
N ALA A 347 9.65 4.39 13.26
CA ALA A 347 9.54 4.11 14.69
C ALA A 347 8.19 3.46 15.08
N GLY A 348 7.25 3.30 14.15
CA GLY A 348 5.92 2.74 14.41
C GLY A 348 4.99 3.68 15.17
N GLY A 349 5.33 4.98 15.26
CA GLY A 349 4.52 6.02 15.89
C GLY A 349 3.57 6.69 14.90
N GLY A 350 2.42 7.14 15.40
CA GLY A 350 1.50 7.95 14.63
C GLY A 350 0.03 7.69 14.97
N ASP A 351 -0.80 8.71 14.78
CA ASP A 351 -2.25 8.57 14.86
C ASP A 351 -2.74 7.81 13.60
N PRO A 352 -3.46 6.70 13.72
CA PRO A 352 -3.96 5.94 12.58
C PRO A 352 -4.92 6.77 11.69
N ARG A 353 -5.48 7.85 12.24
CA ARG A 353 -6.32 8.81 11.50
C ARG A 353 -5.54 9.72 10.57
N VAL A 354 -4.22 9.82 10.74
CA VAL A 354 -3.40 10.69 9.90
C VAL A 354 -2.87 9.94 8.67
N GLY A 355 -2.98 10.60 7.53
CA GLY A 355 -2.34 10.23 6.28
C GLY A 355 -1.28 11.24 5.91
N HIS A 356 -0.03 10.79 5.76
CA HIS A 356 1.09 11.67 5.41
C HIS A 356 1.28 11.71 3.90
N MET A 357 1.14 12.90 3.33
CA MET A 357 1.48 13.22 1.95
C MET A 357 2.76 14.03 1.91
N LEU A 358 3.71 13.58 1.11
CA LEU A 358 5.06 14.11 1.08
C LEU A 358 5.47 14.57 -0.31
N THR A 359 6.35 15.57 -0.34
CA THR A 359 7.14 15.94 -1.50
C THR A 359 8.53 16.41 -1.08
N LEU A 360 9.56 16.00 -1.81
CA LEU A 360 10.92 16.51 -1.59
C LEU A 360 11.11 17.91 -2.15
N ALA A 361 10.26 18.38 -3.05
CA ALA A 361 10.29 19.73 -3.57
C ALA A 361 9.96 20.75 -2.46
N ARG A 362 10.75 21.82 -2.36
CA ARG A 362 10.49 22.93 -1.42
C ARG A 362 9.44 23.89 -1.95
N SER A 363 9.42 24.05 -3.29
CA SER A 363 8.50 24.92 -4.03
C SER A 363 8.07 24.27 -5.34
N LEU A 364 7.05 24.80 -5.99
CA LEU A 364 6.63 24.34 -7.33
C LEU A 364 7.71 24.61 -8.39
N SER A 365 8.53 25.67 -8.20
CA SER A 365 9.64 25.96 -9.10
C SER A 365 10.74 24.89 -9.10
N ASP A 366 10.87 24.11 -8.02
CA ASP A 366 11.82 23.00 -7.95
C ASP A 366 11.40 21.83 -8.86
N LEU A 367 10.13 21.80 -9.29
CA LEU A 367 9.55 20.75 -10.14
C LEU A 367 9.50 21.14 -11.63
N GLY A 368 9.92 22.38 -11.97
CA GLY A 368 9.80 22.95 -13.31
C GLY A 368 8.56 23.84 -13.45
N ASP A 369 8.69 24.96 -14.17
CA ASP A 369 7.69 26.03 -14.26
C ASP A 369 6.34 25.59 -14.89
N ASP A 370 6.24 24.40 -15.48
CA ASP A 370 5.06 23.91 -16.19
C ASP A 370 4.18 22.94 -15.39
N ALA A 371 4.41 22.79 -14.08
CA ALA A 371 3.60 21.91 -13.20
C ALA A 371 2.30 22.57 -12.69
N ARG A 372 1.65 23.43 -13.50
CA ARG A 372 0.36 24.06 -13.18
C ARG A 372 -0.80 23.44 -13.93
#